data_f03874caacb6752c0056602a98b4e16c
#
_entry.id   f03874caacb6752c0056602a98b4e16c
#
_cell.length_a   1.000
_cell.length_b   1.000
_cell.length_c   1.000
_cell.angle_alpha   90.00
_cell.angle_beta   90.00
_cell.angle_gamma   90.00
#
_symmetry.space_group_name_H-M   'P 1'
#
loop_
_entity.id
_entity.type
_entity.pdbx_description
1 polymer ?
#
loop_
_entity_poly.entity_id
_entity_poly.type
_entity_poly.pdbx_seq_one_letter_code
_entity_poly.pdbx_strand_id
1 'polypeptide(L)'
;MNFRFTTTIFCLLVSAQFLLAQASHNALVYEGNKRFDAKEYDASSSKYLEAIAVKNDSYTAHYNLGNALYKSKKYEEASAEYSKAQKYTKSKFEKAAALYNMGNVAIQSNNPEKAADFYKQALKQDPYNEAIRKNYEIAMLKDKEKKEKEKKQNQGKGGDKDQKEKD
;
A
#
# COMPACT_ATOMS: atom_id res chain seq x y z
N MET A 1 22.69 -46.53 -17.88
CA MET A 1 21.58 -45.78 -18.52
C MET A 1 20.84 -45.07 -17.39
N ASN A 2 20.76 -43.90 -17.12
CA ASN A 2 20.79 -42.63 -17.75
C ASN A 2 20.43 -41.55 -16.68
N PHE A 3 21.26 -41.36 -15.68
CA PHE A 3 21.05 -40.29 -14.68
C PHE A 3 20.91 -38.91 -15.36
N ARG A 4 21.63 -38.69 -16.47
CA ARG A 4 21.55 -37.44 -17.23
C ARG A 4 20.21 -37.24 -17.93
N PHE A 5 19.55 -38.31 -18.38
CA PHE A 5 18.23 -38.24 -19.06
C PHE A 5 17.10 -37.95 -18.05
N THR A 6 17.16 -38.55 -16.87
CA THR A 6 16.17 -38.29 -15.82
C THR A 6 16.25 -36.88 -15.27
N THR A 7 17.45 -36.33 -15.10
CA THR A 7 17.64 -34.95 -14.65
C THR A 7 17.15 -33.91 -15.67
N THR A 8 17.39 -34.15 -16.97
CA THR A 8 16.88 -33.23 -18.02
C THR A 8 15.36 -33.25 -18.12
N ILE A 9 14.71 -34.40 -18.04
CA ILE A 9 13.24 -34.51 -18.05
C ILE A 9 12.66 -33.83 -16.82
N PHE A 10 13.23 -34.02 -15.63
CA PHE A 10 12.80 -33.39 -14.41
C PHE A 10 12.90 -31.86 -14.49
N CYS A 11 14.00 -31.31 -15.00
CA CYS A 11 14.18 -29.88 -15.22
C CYS A 11 13.14 -29.29 -16.21
N LEU A 12 12.83 -30.03 -17.28
CA LEU A 12 11.80 -29.61 -18.26
C LEU A 12 10.41 -29.59 -17.64
N LEU A 13 10.05 -30.57 -16.82
CA LEU A 13 8.75 -30.60 -16.13
C LEU A 13 8.61 -29.46 -15.13
N VAL A 14 9.65 -29.17 -14.34
CA VAL A 14 9.65 -28.06 -13.39
C VAL A 14 9.54 -26.72 -14.09
N SER A 15 10.24 -26.54 -15.23
CA SER A 15 10.15 -25.30 -16.02
C SER A 15 8.77 -25.10 -16.63
N ALA A 16 8.13 -26.18 -17.11
CA ALA A 16 6.78 -26.12 -17.66
C ALA A 16 5.74 -25.74 -16.59
N GLN A 17 5.82 -26.31 -15.40
CA GLN A 17 4.95 -25.94 -14.28
C GLN A 17 5.12 -24.48 -13.86
N PHE A 18 6.35 -23.97 -13.83
CA PHE A 18 6.63 -22.57 -13.52
C PHE A 18 6.02 -21.61 -14.57
N LEU A 19 6.11 -21.95 -15.85
CA LEU A 19 5.50 -21.18 -16.94
C LEU A 19 3.97 -21.16 -16.85
N LEU A 20 3.35 -22.30 -16.51
CA LEU A 20 1.90 -22.39 -16.33
C LEU A 20 1.43 -21.57 -15.13
N ALA A 21 2.15 -21.62 -14.02
CA ALA A 21 1.86 -20.82 -12.85
C ALA A 21 1.99 -19.31 -13.15
N GLN A 22 3.03 -18.89 -13.88
CA GLN A 22 3.21 -17.50 -14.27
C GLN A 22 2.10 -17.02 -15.23
N ALA A 23 1.67 -17.85 -16.19
CA ALA A 23 0.56 -17.54 -17.08
C ALA A 23 -0.76 -17.39 -16.31
N SER A 24 -1.02 -18.28 -15.34
CA SER A 24 -2.19 -18.21 -14.48
C SER A 24 -2.18 -16.95 -13.60
N HIS A 25 -1.03 -16.63 -12.98
CA HIS A 25 -0.88 -15.39 -12.18
C HIS A 25 -1.19 -14.14 -13.01
N ASN A 26 -0.62 -14.01 -14.21
CA ASN A 26 -0.83 -12.85 -15.06
C ASN A 26 -2.29 -12.72 -15.52
N ALA A 27 -2.96 -13.85 -15.83
CA ALA A 27 -4.37 -13.86 -16.20
C ALA A 27 -5.26 -13.37 -15.03
N LEU A 28 -4.97 -13.80 -13.81
CA LEU A 28 -5.69 -13.37 -12.61
C LEU A 28 -5.49 -11.88 -12.31
N VAL A 29 -4.26 -11.37 -12.46
CA VAL A 29 -3.98 -9.93 -12.32
C VAL A 29 -4.74 -9.15 -13.40
N TYR A 30 -4.76 -9.61 -14.64
CA TYR A 30 -5.50 -8.97 -15.73
C TYR A 30 -7.01 -8.93 -15.44
N GLU A 31 -7.61 -10.03 -14.99
CA GLU A 31 -9.03 -10.06 -14.63
C GLU A 31 -9.32 -9.14 -13.43
N GLY A 32 -8.42 -9.10 -12.44
CA GLY A 32 -8.49 -8.16 -11.33
C GLY A 32 -8.51 -6.70 -11.80
N ASN A 33 -7.63 -6.34 -12.75
CA ASN A 33 -7.58 -4.99 -13.33
C ASN A 33 -8.90 -4.66 -14.06
N LYS A 34 -9.42 -5.59 -14.84
CA LYS A 34 -10.70 -5.42 -15.55
C LYS A 34 -11.86 -5.16 -14.57
N ARG A 35 -11.92 -5.89 -13.44
CA ARG A 35 -12.90 -5.64 -12.38
C ARG A 35 -12.69 -4.30 -11.70
N PHE A 36 -11.44 -3.91 -11.47
CA PHE A 36 -11.09 -2.61 -10.90
C PHE A 36 -11.58 -1.45 -11.78
N ASP A 37 -11.35 -1.52 -13.09
CA ASP A 37 -11.79 -0.51 -14.07
C ASP A 37 -13.32 -0.42 -14.14
N ALA A 38 -14.02 -1.55 -13.96
CA ALA A 38 -15.47 -1.61 -13.81
C ALA A 38 -15.97 -1.10 -12.45
N LYS A 39 -15.08 -0.68 -11.53
CA LYS A 39 -15.35 -0.26 -10.15
C LYS A 39 -15.93 -1.37 -9.25
N GLU A 40 -15.78 -2.62 -9.65
CA GLU A 40 -16.16 -3.81 -8.91
C GLU A 40 -15.04 -4.19 -7.93
N TYR A 41 -14.77 -3.33 -6.94
CA TYR A 41 -13.55 -3.40 -6.12
C TYR A 41 -13.45 -4.67 -5.27
N ASP A 42 -14.56 -5.21 -4.77
CA ASP A 42 -14.53 -6.46 -4.00
C ASP A 42 -14.24 -7.66 -4.91
N ALA A 43 -14.83 -7.72 -6.11
CA ALA A 43 -14.53 -8.75 -7.11
C ALA A 43 -13.07 -8.63 -7.61
N SER A 44 -12.58 -7.40 -7.80
CA SER A 44 -11.18 -7.11 -8.13
C SER A 44 -10.24 -7.64 -7.04
N SER A 45 -10.54 -7.35 -5.77
CA SER A 45 -9.77 -7.83 -4.63
C SER A 45 -9.68 -9.35 -4.59
N SER A 46 -10.80 -10.05 -4.86
CA SER A 46 -10.82 -11.52 -4.92
C SER A 46 -9.86 -12.06 -5.98
N LYS A 47 -9.82 -11.45 -7.19
CA LYS A 47 -8.91 -11.86 -8.25
C LYS A 47 -7.44 -11.61 -7.92
N TYR A 48 -7.12 -10.51 -7.26
CA TYR A 48 -5.76 -10.27 -6.80
C TYR A 48 -5.33 -11.24 -5.67
N LEU A 49 -6.25 -11.63 -4.77
CA LEU A 49 -5.98 -12.66 -3.77
C LEU A 49 -5.72 -14.03 -4.42
N GLU A 50 -6.48 -14.41 -5.44
CA GLU A 50 -6.19 -15.60 -6.24
C GLU A 50 -4.81 -15.52 -6.91
N ALA A 51 -4.44 -14.36 -7.47
CA ALA A 51 -3.11 -14.14 -8.05
C ALA A 51 -1.99 -14.27 -7.00
N ILE A 52 -2.18 -13.73 -5.79
CA ILE A 52 -1.26 -13.85 -4.66
C ILE A 52 -1.12 -15.31 -4.21
N ALA A 53 -2.19 -16.09 -4.23
CA ALA A 53 -2.13 -17.52 -3.91
C ALA A 53 -1.25 -18.31 -4.90
N VAL A 54 -1.23 -17.91 -6.19
CA VAL A 54 -0.32 -18.47 -7.20
C VAL A 54 1.12 -17.99 -7.03
N LYS A 55 1.30 -16.68 -6.74
CA LYS A 55 2.60 -16.04 -6.56
C LYS A 55 2.55 -15.04 -5.42
N ASN A 56 2.99 -15.47 -4.25
CA ASN A 56 2.86 -14.73 -2.99
C ASN A 56 3.82 -13.54 -2.81
N ASP A 57 4.82 -13.41 -3.67
CA ASP A 57 5.82 -12.34 -3.68
C ASP A 57 5.63 -11.34 -4.83
N SER A 58 4.43 -11.31 -5.41
CA SER A 58 4.11 -10.41 -6.51
C SER A 58 3.85 -8.99 -6.04
N TYR A 59 4.79 -8.08 -6.33
CA TYR A 59 4.57 -6.64 -6.15
C TYR A 59 3.25 -6.19 -6.76
N THR A 60 3.01 -6.51 -8.03
CA THR A 60 1.85 -6.05 -8.80
C THR A 60 0.52 -6.50 -8.17
N ALA A 61 0.43 -7.77 -7.74
CA ALA A 61 -0.78 -8.29 -7.15
C ALA A 61 -1.08 -7.63 -5.78
N HIS A 62 -0.08 -7.49 -4.92
CA HIS A 62 -0.23 -6.79 -3.64
C HIS A 62 -0.54 -5.30 -3.81
N TYR A 63 0.15 -4.62 -4.72
CA TYR A 63 -0.07 -3.20 -4.99
C TYR A 63 -1.49 -2.94 -5.50
N ASN A 64 -1.96 -3.75 -6.45
CA ASN A 64 -3.30 -3.62 -7.02
C ASN A 64 -4.40 -4.04 -6.03
N LEU A 65 -4.15 -5.05 -5.19
CA LEU A 65 -5.05 -5.38 -4.08
C LEU A 65 -5.16 -4.19 -3.10
N GLY A 66 -4.03 -3.57 -2.76
CA GLY A 66 -4.03 -2.34 -1.95
C GLY A 66 -4.88 -1.23 -2.58
N ASN A 67 -4.79 -1.04 -3.91
CA ASN A 67 -5.62 -0.06 -4.62
C ASN A 67 -7.11 -0.39 -4.54
N ALA A 68 -7.50 -1.66 -4.73
CA ALA A 68 -8.89 -2.09 -4.66
C ALA A 68 -9.46 -1.92 -3.24
N LEU A 69 -8.71 -2.32 -2.22
CA LEU A 69 -9.06 -2.14 -0.81
C LEU A 69 -9.19 -0.66 -0.43
N TYR A 70 -8.28 0.19 -0.92
CA TYR A 70 -8.37 1.64 -0.71
C TYR A 70 -9.66 2.23 -1.29
N LYS A 71 -10.04 1.81 -2.51
CA LYS A 71 -11.29 2.22 -3.14
C LYS A 71 -12.52 1.71 -2.40
N SER A 72 -12.45 0.53 -1.80
CA SER A 72 -13.47 -0.02 -0.89
C SER A 72 -13.43 0.60 0.52
N LYS A 73 -12.57 1.59 0.78
CA LYS A 73 -12.36 2.25 2.08
C LYS A 73 -11.86 1.31 3.20
N LYS A 74 -11.30 0.15 2.85
CA LYS A 74 -10.65 -0.80 3.76
C LYS A 74 -9.19 -0.36 3.97
N TYR A 75 -9.01 0.74 4.71
CA TYR A 75 -7.75 1.49 4.74
C TYR A 75 -6.61 0.73 5.43
N GLU A 76 -6.88 0.04 6.54
CA GLU A 76 -5.90 -0.75 7.28
C GLU A 76 -5.38 -1.91 6.43
N GLU A 77 -6.28 -2.63 5.78
CA GLU A 77 -5.96 -3.73 4.87
C GLU A 77 -5.17 -3.22 3.65
N ALA A 78 -5.57 -2.10 3.06
CA ALA A 78 -4.85 -1.46 1.96
C ALA A 78 -3.40 -1.12 2.35
N SER A 79 -3.19 -0.53 3.54
CA SER A 79 -1.85 -0.22 4.05
C SER A 79 -0.99 -1.46 4.22
N ALA A 80 -1.57 -2.57 4.71
CA ALA A 80 -0.86 -3.83 4.85
C ALA A 80 -0.42 -4.40 3.49
N GLU A 81 -1.28 -4.33 2.48
CA GLU A 81 -0.96 -4.82 1.14
C GLU A 81 0.09 -3.94 0.43
N TYR A 82 0.05 -2.61 0.57
CA TYR A 82 1.11 -1.73 0.07
C TYR A 82 2.46 -1.99 0.76
N SER A 83 2.45 -2.31 2.05
CA SER A 83 3.67 -2.69 2.78
C SER A 83 4.29 -3.98 2.24
N LYS A 84 3.47 -4.99 1.90
CA LYS A 84 3.93 -6.20 1.23
C LYS A 84 4.46 -5.91 -0.17
N ALA A 85 3.76 -5.08 -0.96
CA ALA A 85 4.22 -4.64 -2.28
C ALA A 85 5.61 -3.98 -2.18
N GLN A 86 5.80 -3.04 -1.26
CA GLN A 86 7.10 -2.39 -1.02
C GLN A 86 8.21 -3.42 -0.73
N LYS A 87 7.91 -4.46 0.04
CA LYS A 87 8.87 -5.50 0.41
C LYS A 87 9.29 -6.35 -0.79
N TYR A 88 8.37 -6.62 -1.71
CA TYR A 88 8.57 -7.57 -2.82
C TYR A 88 9.16 -6.95 -4.09
N THR A 89 9.43 -5.65 -4.10
CA THR A 89 10.10 -4.99 -5.23
C THR A 89 11.51 -4.53 -4.91
N LYS A 90 12.38 -4.55 -5.95
CA LYS A 90 13.71 -3.91 -5.94
C LYS A 90 13.68 -2.53 -6.62
N SER A 91 12.61 -2.20 -7.32
CA SER A 91 12.45 -0.93 -8.03
C SER A 91 12.22 0.21 -7.05
N LYS A 92 13.03 1.26 -7.14
CA LYS A 92 12.87 2.48 -6.34
C LYS A 92 11.54 3.17 -6.64
N PHE A 93 11.13 3.23 -7.90
CA PHE A 93 9.86 3.85 -8.31
C PHE A 93 8.65 3.08 -7.77
N GLU A 94 8.68 1.75 -7.79
CA GLU A 94 7.62 0.94 -7.21
C GLU A 94 7.56 1.08 -5.68
N LYS A 95 8.72 1.16 -5.01
CA LYS A 95 8.78 1.47 -3.58
C LYS A 95 8.18 2.84 -3.28
N ALA A 96 8.53 3.86 -4.09
CA ALA A 96 7.96 5.19 -3.95
C ALA A 96 6.44 5.18 -4.12
N ALA A 97 5.91 4.47 -5.12
CA ALA A 97 4.48 4.36 -5.36
C ALA A 97 3.72 3.68 -4.20
N ALA A 98 4.26 2.59 -3.66
CA ALA A 98 3.66 1.92 -2.51
C ALA A 98 3.66 2.83 -1.25
N LEU A 99 4.78 3.48 -0.95
CA LEU A 99 4.91 4.44 0.15
C LEU A 99 3.97 5.65 -0.02
N TYR A 100 3.86 6.16 -1.23
CA TYR A 100 2.93 7.25 -1.56
C TYR A 100 1.48 6.85 -1.24
N ASN A 101 1.06 5.66 -1.63
CA ASN A 101 -0.28 5.18 -1.34
C ASN A 101 -0.50 4.89 0.15
N MET A 102 0.52 4.43 0.89
CA MET A 102 0.45 4.34 2.36
C MET A 102 0.27 5.74 2.99
N GLY A 103 0.89 6.77 2.43
CA GLY A 103 0.66 8.16 2.82
C GLY A 103 -0.78 8.60 2.56
N ASN A 104 -1.33 8.25 1.38
CA ASN A 104 -2.73 8.54 1.06
C ASN A 104 -3.70 7.84 2.04
N VAL A 105 -3.43 6.58 2.39
CA VAL A 105 -4.18 5.86 3.44
C VAL A 105 -4.13 6.60 4.77
N ALA A 106 -2.95 7.05 5.20
CA ALA A 106 -2.79 7.77 6.46
C ALA A 106 -3.58 9.10 6.49
N ILE A 107 -3.66 9.81 5.36
CA ILE A 107 -4.53 10.99 5.23
C ILE A 107 -6.00 10.63 5.41
N GLN A 108 -6.49 9.55 4.79
CA GLN A 108 -7.87 9.11 4.94
C GLN A 108 -8.19 8.66 6.38
N SER A 109 -7.20 8.13 7.08
CA SER A 109 -7.29 7.75 8.50
C SER A 109 -7.05 8.91 9.47
N ASN A 110 -7.07 10.16 9.00
CA ASN A 110 -6.85 11.38 9.79
C ASN A 110 -5.54 11.38 10.59
N ASN A 111 -4.49 10.80 10.01
CA ASN A 111 -3.15 10.76 10.59
C ASN A 111 -2.13 11.47 9.68
N PRO A 112 -2.14 12.82 9.64
CA PRO A 112 -1.27 13.59 8.75
C PRO A 112 0.23 13.47 9.09
N GLU A 113 0.59 13.26 10.35
CA GLU A 113 1.97 13.02 10.77
C GLU A 113 2.53 11.75 10.10
N LYS A 114 1.81 10.62 10.21
CA LYS A 114 2.18 9.36 9.58
C LYS A 114 2.18 9.47 8.04
N ALA A 115 1.27 10.26 7.47
CA ALA A 115 1.24 10.53 6.04
C ALA A 115 2.52 11.26 5.58
N ALA A 116 2.93 12.31 6.31
CA ALA A 116 4.17 13.04 6.03
C ALA A 116 5.39 12.11 6.08
N ASP A 117 5.45 11.20 7.06
CA ASP A 117 6.55 10.24 7.16
C ASP A 117 6.60 9.29 5.95
N PHE A 118 5.47 8.78 5.49
CA PHE A 118 5.42 7.94 4.30
C PHE A 118 5.79 8.69 3.02
N TYR A 119 5.29 9.91 2.82
CA TYR A 119 5.66 10.72 1.67
C TYR A 119 7.15 11.10 1.68
N LYS A 120 7.72 11.43 2.86
CA LYS A 120 9.16 11.66 3.01
C LYS A 120 9.98 10.43 2.62
N GLN A 121 9.54 9.24 3.02
CA GLN A 121 10.19 8.00 2.62
C GLN A 121 10.05 7.75 1.10
N ALA A 122 8.88 8.05 0.52
CA ALA A 122 8.66 7.96 -0.93
C ALA A 122 9.59 8.90 -1.71
N LEU A 123 9.78 10.15 -1.25
CA LEU A 123 10.71 11.12 -1.84
C LEU A 123 12.18 10.66 -1.75
N LYS A 124 12.57 9.86 -0.78
CA LYS A 124 13.90 9.25 -0.75
C LYS A 124 14.10 8.23 -1.87
N GLN A 125 13.04 7.62 -2.36
CA GLN A 125 13.08 6.66 -3.47
C GLN A 125 12.94 7.35 -4.83
N ASP A 126 12.11 8.41 -4.91
CA ASP A 126 11.84 9.20 -6.11
C ASP A 126 11.86 10.71 -5.77
N PRO A 127 13.07 11.33 -5.71
CA PRO A 127 13.24 12.71 -5.21
C PRO A 127 12.59 13.79 -6.07
N TYR A 128 12.37 13.50 -7.35
CA TYR A 128 11.86 14.47 -8.33
C TYR A 128 10.35 14.37 -8.56
N ASN A 129 9.65 13.52 -7.83
CA ASN A 129 8.22 13.32 -7.97
C ASN A 129 7.44 14.48 -7.33
N GLU A 130 6.94 15.38 -8.16
CA GLU A 130 6.21 16.56 -7.71
C GLU A 130 4.89 16.23 -6.98
N ALA A 131 4.20 15.17 -7.39
CA ALA A 131 2.96 14.76 -6.74
C ALA A 131 3.21 14.30 -5.30
N ILE A 132 4.29 13.54 -5.06
CA ILE A 132 4.70 13.11 -3.72
C ILE A 132 5.09 14.35 -2.90
N ARG A 133 5.86 15.27 -3.46
CA ARG A 133 6.30 16.50 -2.77
C ARG A 133 5.13 17.35 -2.34
N LYS A 134 4.19 17.60 -3.24
CA LYS A 134 2.97 18.35 -2.95
C LYS A 134 2.15 17.71 -1.82
N ASN A 135 1.98 16.39 -1.87
CA ASN A 135 1.23 15.70 -0.83
C ASN A 135 1.97 15.68 0.52
N TYR A 136 3.31 15.63 0.51
CA TYR A 136 4.13 15.80 1.69
C TYR A 136 3.89 17.16 2.36
N GLU A 137 3.95 18.24 1.58
CA GLU A 137 3.71 19.60 2.08
C GLU A 137 2.30 19.76 2.66
N ILE A 138 1.27 19.23 1.96
CA ILE A 138 -0.11 19.22 2.46
C ILE A 138 -0.22 18.45 3.78
N ALA A 139 0.44 17.30 3.90
CA ALA A 139 0.41 16.50 5.11
C ALA A 139 1.07 17.24 6.29
N MET A 140 2.20 17.92 6.07
CA MET A 140 2.88 18.74 7.06
C MET A 140 2.02 19.90 7.55
N LEU A 141 1.30 20.58 6.65
CA LEU A 141 0.39 21.66 7.02
C LEU A 141 -0.78 21.12 7.86
N LYS A 142 -1.39 20.02 7.45
CA LYS A 142 -2.48 19.38 8.22
C LYS A 142 -2.03 18.90 9.60
N ASP A 143 -0.82 18.39 9.73
CA ASP A 143 -0.24 17.97 11.00
C ASP A 143 -0.06 19.17 11.94
N LYS A 144 0.48 20.27 11.42
CA LYS A 144 0.63 21.52 12.16
C LYS A 144 -0.72 22.05 12.66
N GLU A 145 -1.71 22.13 11.78
CA GLU A 145 -3.07 22.57 12.12
C GLU A 145 -3.71 21.67 13.19
N LYS A 146 -3.53 20.35 13.08
CA LYS A 146 -4.05 19.38 14.05
C LYS A 146 -3.42 19.61 15.42
N LYS A 147 -2.09 19.73 15.49
CA LYS A 147 -1.35 20.00 16.74
C LYS A 147 -1.71 21.35 17.38
N GLU A 148 -1.97 22.38 16.59
CA GLU A 148 -2.44 23.68 17.09
C GLU A 148 -3.85 23.59 17.69
N LYS A 149 -4.76 22.86 17.03
CA LYS A 149 -6.12 22.64 17.56
C LYS A 149 -6.11 21.86 18.87
N GLU A 150 -5.30 20.81 18.96
CA GLU A 150 -5.14 20.02 20.19
C GLU A 150 -4.57 20.86 21.35
N LYS A 151 -3.59 21.71 21.07
CA LYS A 151 -3.04 22.64 22.09
C LYS A 151 -4.10 23.61 22.63
N LYS A 152 -4.91 24.21 21.74
CA LYS A 152 -5.98 25.13 22.13
C LYS A 152 -7.07 24.44 22.97
N GLN A 153 -7.43 23.20 22.62
CA GLN A 153 -8.41 22.42 23.40
C GLN A 153 -7.90 22.07 24.80
N ASN A 154 -6.61 21.75 24.93
CA ASN A 154 -6.02 21.42 26.23
C ASN A 154 -5.88 22.66 27.14
N GLN A 155 -5.61 23.84 26.58
CA GLN A 155 -5.55 25.09 27.35
C GLN A 155 -6.93 25.54 27.85
N GLY A 156 -8.01 25.30 27.07
CA GLY A 156 -9.39 25.61 27.47
C GLY A 156 -9.91 24.72 28.62
N LYS A 157 -9.43 23.49 28.73
CA LYS A 157 -9.81 22.57 29.83
C LYS A 157 -9.08 22.81 31.15
N GLY A 158 -7.95 23.53 31.15
CA GLY A 158 -7.21 23.87 32.35
C GLY A 158 -7.79 25.09 33.10
N GLY A 159 -8.45 26.01 32.39
CA GLY A 159 -9.03 27.22 32.97
C GLY A 159 -10.26 27.02 33.85
N ASP A 160 -11.02 25.94 33.63
CA ASP A 160 -12.25 25.64 34.37
C ASP A 160 -12.03 24.95 35.73
N LYS A 161 -10.84 24.47 36.00
CA LYS A 161 -10.52 23.81 37.28
C LYS A 161 -10.08 24.83 38.39
N ASP A 162 -9.50 25.93 38.00
CA ASP A 162 -9.00 26.94 38.97
C ASP A 162 -10.10 27.88 39.49
N GLN A 163 -11.32 27.88 38.91
CA GLN A 163 -12.44 28.66 39.42
C GLN A 163 -13.35 27.92 40.40
N LYS A 164 -13.23 26.60 40.54
CA LYS A 164 -14.07 25.78 41.46
C LYS A 164 -13.44 25.61 42.88
N GLU A 165 -12.25 26.08 43.09
CA GLU A 165 -11.58 26.03 44.43
C GLU A 165 -11.61 27.36 45.21
N LYS A 166 -12.36 28.38 44.75
CA LYS A 166 -12.43 29.69 45.40
C LYS A 166 -13.81 30.13 45.85
N ASP A 167 -14.77 29.22 45.90
CA ASP A 167 -16.09 29.41 46.54
C ASP A 167 -16.22 28.39 47.71
#